data_5ebc4f2be4bac05160b785dc21b4f968
#
_entry.id   5ebc4f2be4bac05160b785dc21b4f968
#
_cell.length_a   1.000
_cell.length_b   1.000
_cell.length_c   1.000
_cell.angle_alpha   90.00
_cell.angle_beta   90.00
_cell.angle_gamma   90.00
#
_symmetry.space_group_name_H-M   'P 1'
#
loop_
_entity.id
_entity.type
_entity.pdbx_description
1 polymer ?
#
loop_
_entity_poly.entity_id
_entity_poly.type
_entity_poly.pdbx_seq_one_letter_code
_entity_poly.pdbx_strand_id
1 'polypeptide(L)'
;MNASTDLLVDAFGRIREVVEDVVSGLDPDELSTRPDDANSIAWLVWHLTRIQDDHLAGVAGTEQIWTADGWYDSFGLPFAADDTGYGHSGKDVAAVGDLSAQLLTGYHGAVHDNTVQYLAGIDDKDMKRVVDRGWTPPVTLGVRLVSVIADDLQHAGQAAYVRGLLGL
;
A
#
# COMPACT_ATOMS: atom_id res chain seq x y z
N MET A 1 -12.88 4.26 19.56
CA MET A 1 -12.88 4.93 18.24
C MET A 1 -14.30 5.41 17.94
N ASN A 2 -14.50 6.35 17.03
CA ASN A 2 -15.82 6.77 16.57
C ASN A 2 -16.22 5.99 15.30
N ALA A 3 -17.48 6.12 14.84
CA ALA A 3 -17.99 5.33 13.71
C ALA A 3 -17.18 5.54 12.41
N SER A 4 -16.67 6.75 12.16
CA SER A 4 -15.87 7.01 10.97
C SER A 4 -14.52 6.28 11.01
N THR A 5 -13.84 6.31 12.15
CA THR A 5 -12.57 5.59 12.31
C THR A 5 -12.76 4.08 12.33
N ASP A 6 -13.86 3.57 12.89
CA ASP A 6 -14.17 2.14 12.87
C ASP A 6 -14.39 1.63 11.43
N LEU A 7 -15.09 2.40 10.58
CA LEU A 7 -15.26 2.07 9.16
C LEU A 7 -13.94 2.09 8.38
N LEU A 8 -13.06 3.05 8.66
CA LEU A 8 -11.76 3.13 8.01
C LEU A 8 -10.85 1.95 8.43
N VAL A 9 -10.86 1.59 9.70
CA VAL A 9 -10.11 0.42 10.20
C VAL A 9 -10.61 -0.88 9.55
N ASP A 10 -11.93 -1.06 9.43
CA ASP A 10 -12.51 -2.20 8.70
C ASP A 10 -12.05 -2.22 7.24
N ALA A 11 -12.06 -1.07 6.55
CA ALA A 11 -11.64 -0.99 5.16
C ALA A 11 -10.16 -1.36 4.96
N PHE A 12 -9.25 -0.81 5.78
CA PHE A 12 -7.83 -1.19 5.74
C PHE A 12 -7.60 -2.65 6.16
N GLY A 13 -8.40 -3.17 7.09
CA GLY A 13 -8.38 -4.58 7.46
C GLY A 13 -8.71 -5.51 6.29
N ARG A 14 -9.72 -5.16 5.48
CA ARG A 14 -10.08 -5.92 4.27
C ARG A 14 -8.97 -5.89 3.22
N ILE A 15 -8.29 -4.75 3.06
CA ILE A 15 -7.12 -4.67 2.17
C ILE A 15 -6.03 -5.64 2.64
N ARG A 16 -5.74 -5.66 3.94
CA ARG A 16 -4.76 -6.58 4.53
C ARG A 16 -5.12 -8.04 4.27
N GLU A 17 -6.37 -8.43 4.48
CA GLU A 17 -6.84 -9.79 4.19
C GLU A 17 -6.57 -10.18 2.74
N VAL A 18 -6.90 -9.30 1.78
CA VAL A 18 -6.65 -9.56 0.35
C VAL A 18 -5.15 -9.66 0.06
N VAL A 19 -4.33 -8.77 0.64
CA VAL A 19 -2.87 -8.82 0.47
C VAL A 19 -2.29 -10.13 0.98
N GLU A 20 -2.69 -10.57 2.18
CA GLU A 20 -2.25 -11.84 2.74
C GLU A 20 -2.66 -13.03 1.87
N ASP A 21 -3.90 -13.03 1.37
CA ASP A 21 -4.44 -14.09 0.51
C ASP A 21 -3.73 -14.16 -0.85
N VAL A 22 -3.48 -13.01 -1.51
CA VAL A 22 -2.92 -13.01 -2.87
C VAL A 22 -1.47 -13.44 -2.92
N VAL A 23 -0.71 -13.33 -1.84
CA VAL A 23 0.70 -13.76 -1.80
C VAL A 23 0.88 -15.13 -1.12
N SER A 24 -0.18 -15.66 -0.49
CA SER A 24 -0.10 -16.90 0.27
C SER A 24 0.32 -18.09 -0.59
N GLY A 25 1.40 -18.77 -0.16
CA GLY A 25 1.92 -19.98 -0.81
C GLY A 25 2.69 -19.74 -2.10
N LEU A 26 2.87 -18.49 -2.53
CA LEU A 26 3.60 -18.16 -3.75
C LEU A 26 5.09 -18.01 -3.48
N ASP A 27 5.90 -18.50 -4.42
CA ASP A 27 7.34 -18.28 -4.43
C ASP A 27 7.72 -16.94 -5.13
N PRO A 28 8.97 -16.49 -5.06
CA PRO A 28 9.39 -15.22 -5.68
C PRO A 28 9.21 -15.18 -7.20
N ASP A 29 9.37 -16.30 -7.91
CA ASP A 29 9.19 -16.39 -9.37
C ASP A 29 7.71 -16.21 -9.73
N GLU A 30 6.80 -16.86 -9.00
CA GLU A 30 5.36 -16.72 -9.16
C GLU A 30 4.91 -15.28 -8.84
N LEU A 31 5.42 -14.69 -7.75
CA LEU A 31 5.11 -13.31 -7.35
C LEU A 31 5.57 -12.28 -8.38
N SER A 32 6.69 -12.53 -9.08
CA SER A 32 7.25 -11.61 -10.09
C SER A 32 6.73 -11.87 -11.51
N THR A 33 5.98 -12.96 -11.74
CA THR A 33 5.43 -13.28 -13.06
C THR A 33 4.42 -12.25 -13.53
N ARG A 34 4.56 -11.84 -14.81
CA ARG A 34 3.78 -10.77 -15.45
C ARG A 34 3.01 -11.32 -16.66
N PRO A 35 1.70 -11.65 -16.52
CA PRO A 35 0.91 -12.07 -17.68
C PRO A 35 0.77 -10.88 -18.66
N ASP A 36 1.07 -11.12 -19.92
CA ASP A 36 0.95 -10.13 -21.02
C ASP A 36 1.61 -8.77 -20.70
N ASP A 37 2.78 -8.77 -20.05
CA ASP A 37 3.48 -7.57 -19.56
C ASP A 37 2.69 -6.70 -18.58
N ALA A 38 1.64 -7.23 -17.96
CA ALA A 38 0.91 -6.56 -16.87
C ALA A 38 1.79 -6.39 -15.61
N ASN A 39 1.26 -5.70 -14.61
CA ASN A 39 1.93 -5.60 -13.32
C ASN A 39 1.96 -6.96 -12.62
N SER A 40 3.09 -7.29 -11.99
CA SER A 40 3.23 -8.49 -11.17
C SER A 40 2.53 -8.34 -9.81
N ILE A 41 2.23 -9.45 -9.15
CA ILE A 41 1.69 -9.46 -7.77
C ILE A 41 2.68 -8.76 -6.84
N ALA A 42 3.99 -9.04 -6.94
CA ALA A 42 5.02 -8.41 -6.12
C ALA A 42 5.01 -6.87 -6.25
N TRP A 43 4.97 -6.35 -7.48
CA TRP A 43 4.91 -4.91 -7.71
C TRP A 43 3.62 -4.31 -7.17
N LEU A 44 2.47 -4.93 -7.42
CA LEU A 44 1.16 -4.42 -6.98
C LEU A 44 1.08 -4.32 -5.45
N VAL A 45 1.52 -5.35 -4.73
CA VAL A 45 1.53 -5.35 -3.26
C VAL A 45 2.56 -4.36 -2.69
N TRP A 46 3.76 -4.29 -3.28
CA TRP A 46 4.74 -3.28 -2.89
C TRP A 46 4.21 -1.87 -3.12
N HIS A 47 3.67 -1.58 -4.31
CA HIS A 47 3.19 -0.26 -4.68
C HIS A 47 2.05 0.23 -3.78
N LEU A 48 0.97 -0.56 -3.59
CA LEU A 48 -0.13 -0.17 -2.71
C LEU A 48 0.36 0.10 -1.27
N THR A 49 1.30 -0.71 -0.77
CA THR A 49 1.86 -0.51 0.56
C THR A 49 2.68 0.77 0.64
N ARG A 50 3.47 1.08 -0.40
CA ARG A 50 4.21 2.35 -0.50
C ARG A 50 3.28 3.56 -0.52
N ILE A 51 2.16 3.49 -1.27
CA ILE A 51 1.14 4.56 -1.34
C ILE A 51 0.50 4.76 0.03
N GLN A 52 0.10 3.68 0.71
CA GLN A 52 -0.47 3.78 2.06
C GLN A 52 0.53 4.43 3.02
N ASP A 53 1.76 3.96 3.07
CA ASP A 53 2.82 4.46 3.97
C ASP A 53 3.13 5.94 3.73
N ASP A 54 3.38 6.34 2.47
CA ASP A 54 3.69 7.71 2.09
C ASP A 54 2.58 8.68 2.49
N HIS A 55 1.34 8.35 2.15
CA HIS A 55 0.21 9.22 2.46
C HIS A 55 -0.10 9.30 3.94
N LEU A 56 -0.03 8.19 4.66
CA LEU A 56 -0.28 8.17 6.11
C LEU A 56 0.81 8.91 6.87
N ALA A 57 2.08 8.67 6.55
CA ALA A 57 3.20 9.41 7.13
C ALA A 57 3.07 10.93 6.86
N GLY A 58 2.72 11.30 5.62
CA GLY A 58 2.52 12.71 5.24
C GLY A 58 1.42 13.40 6.04
N VAL A 59 0.27 12.77 6.29
CA VAL A 59 -0.83 13.37 7.07
C VAL A 59 -0.59 13.32 8.58
N ALA A 60 0.18 12.35 9.06
CA ALA A 60 0.59 12.21 10.45
C ALA A 60 1.77 13.12 10.80
N GLY A 61 2.58 13.55 9.82
CA GLY A 61 3.80 14.30 10.03
C GLY A 61 4.93 13.45 10.63
N THR A 62 4.98 12.18 10.27
CA THR A 62 5.99 11.20 10.73
C THR A 62 6.89 10.76 9.58
N GLU A 63 7.98 10.07 9.89
CA GLU A 63 8.74 9.32 8.92
C GLU A 63 7.92 8.11 8.42
N GLN A 64 8.16 7.69 7.18
CA GLN A 64 7.55 6.48 6.62
C GLN A 64 8.13 5.23 7.29
N ILE A 65 7.30 4.22 7.51
CA ILE A 65 7.71 2.89 8.00
C ILE A 65 8.77 2.28 7.07
N TRP A 66 8.69 2.58 5.78
CA TRP A 66 9.63 2.17 4.74
C TRP A 66 11.10 2.45 5.09
N THR A 67 11.38 3.66 5.56
CA THR A 67 12.74 4.08 5.94
C THR A 67 13.01 3.91 7.43
N ALA A 68 12.03 4.21 8.28
CA ALA A 68 12.19 4.16 9.73
C ALA A 68 12.53 2.75 10.25
N ASP A 69 11.92 1.71 9.68
CA ASP A 69 12.07 0.33 10.11
C ASP A 69 13.00 -0.50 9.19
N GLY A 70 13.71 0.16 8.25
CA GLY A 70 14.72 -0.48 7.41
C GLY A 70 14.16 -1.38 6.29
N TRP A 71 12.88 -1.22 5.93
CA TRP A 71 12.29 -1.97 4.83
C TRP A 71 12.93 -1.62 3.49
N TYR A 72 13.30 -0.36 3.28
CA TYR A 72 14.02 0.08 2.08
C TYR A 72 15.25 -0.79 1.79
N ASP A 73 16.09 -0.96 2.79
CA ASP A 73 17.31 -1.79 2.66
C ASP A 73 16.96 -3.28 2.51
N SER A 74 15.92 -3.75 3.22
CA SER A 74 15.49 -5.15 3.18
C SER A 74 14.92 -5.55 1.81
N PHE A 75 14.24 -4.65 1.12
CA PHE A 75 13.72 -4.89 -0.23
C PHE A 75 14.82 -4.81 -1.29
N GLY A 76 15.84 -3.97 -1.11
CA GLY A 76 16.98 -3.85 -2.02
C GLY A 76 16.61 -3.50 -3.47
N LEU A 77 15.48 -2.82 -3.69
CA LEU A 77 15.01 -2.43 -5.02
C LEU A 77 15.88 -1.30 -5.60
N PRO A 78 16.01 -1.22 -6.93
CA PRO A 78 16.88 -0.23 -7.60
C PRO A 78 16.24 1.16 -7.70
N PHE A 79 15.40 1.54 -6.76
CA PHE A 79 14.67 2.80 -6.73
C PHE A 79 15.15 3.71 -5.59
N ALA A 80 14.88 5.00 -5.69
CA ALA A 80 15.10 5.95 -4.61
C ALA A 80 14.16 5.65 -3.42
N ALA A 81 14.57 6.02 -2.20
CA ALA A 81 13.78 5.73 -1.00
C ALA A 81 12.40 6.41 -0.98
N ASP A 82 12.24 7.52 -1.68
CA ASP A 82 10.99 8.26 -1.83
C ASP A 82 10.12 7.76 -3.00
N ASP A 83 10.61 6.80 -3.80
CA ASP A 83 9.84 6.22 -4.91
C ASP A 83 8.70 5.34 -4.36
N THR A 84 7.52 5.57 -4.88
CA THR A 84 6.31 4.81 -4.53
C THR A 84 5.82 3.90 -5.65
N GLY A 85 6.48 3.93 -6.81
CA GLY A 85 6.02 3.23 -8.02
C GLY A 85 5.05 4.03 -8.89
N TYR A 86 4.69 5.25 -8.48
CA TYR A 86 3.80 6.09 -9.28
C TYR A 86 4.47 6.47 -10.61
N GLY A 87 3.81 6.12 -11.72
CA GLY A 87 4.33 6.38 -13.06
C GLY A 87 5.43 5.43 -13.53
N HIS A 88 5.66 4.32 -12.85
CA HIS A 88 6.59 3.29 -13.27
C HIS A 88 6.30 2.78 -14.69
N SER A 89 7.36 2.64 -15.48
CA SER A 89 7.30 1.97 -16.79
C SER A 89 7.26 0.44 -16.62
N GLY A 90 6.94 -0.30 -17.68
CA GLY A 90 7.03 -1.75 -17.67
C GLY A 90 8.42 -2.31 -17.31
N LYS A 91 9.49 -1.53 -17.57
CA LYS A 91 10.86 -1.88 -17.16
C LYS A 91 11.03 -1.76 -15.63
N ASP A 92 10.47 -0.72 -15.04
CA ASP A 92 10.55 -0.49 -13.59
C ASP A 92 9.71 -1.54 -12.85
N VAL A 93 8.51 -1.87 -13.36
CA VAL A 93 7.70 -2.97 -12.84
C VAL A 93 8.47 -4.30 -12.87
N ALA A 94 9.16 -4.60 -13.97
CA ALA A 94 9.97 -5.81 -14.10
C ALA A 94 11.21 -5.84 -13.16
N ALA A 95 11.63 -4.69 -12.65
CA ALA A 95 12.72 -4.61 -11.68
C ALA A 95 12.29 -4.95 -10.25
N VAL A 96 10.97 -5.06 -9.99
CA VAL A 96 10.43 -5.53 -8.71
C VAL A 96 10.31 -7.05 -8.78
N GLY A 97 11.38 -7.74 -8.45
CA GLY A 97 11.48 -9.20 -8.47
C GLY A 97 12.24 -9.73 -7.25
N ASP A 98 12.29 -11.05 -7.13
CA ASP A 98 13.01 -11.75 -6.06
C ASP A 98 12.56 -11.37 -4.63
N LEU A 99 11.29 -11.00 -4.48
CA LEU A 99 10.68 -10.67 -3.19
C LEU A 99 9.91 -11.88 -2.66
N SER A 100 10.10 -12.20 -1.38
CA SER A 100 9.31 -13.26 -0.74
C SER A 100 7.93 -12.75 -0.29
N ALA A 101 6.96 -13.67 -0.19
CA ALA A 101 5.66 -13.38 0.39
C ALA A 101 5.77 -12.80 1.81
N GLN A 102 6.70 -13.32 2.62
CA GLN A 102 6.96 -12.85 3.99
C GLN A 102 7.47 -11.40 4.03
N LEU A 103 8.31 -11.00 3.07
CA LEU A 103 8.80 -9.63 3.00
C LEU A 103 7.67 -8.66 2.66
N LEU A 104 6.83 -9.02 1.67
CA LEU A 104 5.67 -8.22 1.25
C LEU A 104 4.64 -8.09 2.37
N THR A 105 4.23 -9.20 2.99
CA THR A 105 3.24 -9.18 4.10
C THR A 105 3.80 -8.54 5.35
N GLY A 106 5.10 -8.69 5.64
CA GLY A 106 5.76 -8.06 6.78
C GLY A 106 5.72 -6.54 6.69
N TYR A 107 6.11 -5.98 5.55
CA TYR A 107 6.04 -4.54 5.33
C TYR A 107 4.60 -4.02 5.35
N HIS A 108 3.68 -4.68 4.62
CA HIS A 108 2.27 -4.28 4.63
C HIS A 108 1.67 -4.34 6.04
N GLY A 109 1.97 -5.38 6.82
CA GLY A 109 1.53 -5.52 8.20
C GLY A 109 2.01 -4.37 9.09
N ALA A 110 3.29 -3.98 8.99
CA ALA A 110 3.84 -2.86 9.75
C ALA A 110 3.15 -1.53 9.39
N VAL A 111 2.92 -1.27 8.10
CA VAL A 111 2.20 -0.08 7.62
C VAL A 111 0.74 -0.08 8.07
N HIS A 112 0.06 -1.24 7.98
CA HIS A 112 -1.30 -1.40 8.46
C HIS A 112 -1.41 -1.11 9.97
N ASP A 113 -0.52 -1.67 10.79
CA ASP A 113 -0.55 -1.48 12.24
C ASP A 113 -0.31 0.00 12.61
N ASN A 114 0.61 0.68 11.92
CA ASN A 114 0.82 2.12 12.04
C ASN A 114 -0.43 2.92 11.63
N THR A 115 -1.11 2.52 10.55
CA THR A 115 -2.36 3.13 10.08
C THR A 115 -3.45 3.02 11.15
N VAL A 116 -3.66 1.83 11.72
CA VAL A 116 -4.66 1.60 12.79
C VAL A 116 -4.33 2.44 14.03
N GLN A 117 -3.06 2.52 14.41
CA GLN A 117 -2.62 3.36 15.52
C GLN A 117 -2.92 4.84 15.26
N TYR A 118 -2.64 5.36 14.07
CA TYR A 118 -2.97 6.74 13.68
C TYR A 118 -4.48 7.00 13.76
N LEU A 119 -5.29 6.10 13.19
CA LEU A 119 -6.75 6.22 13.18
C LEU A 119 -7.35 6.19 14.59
N ALA A 120 -6.74 5.45 15.53
CA ALA A 120 -7.17 5.43 16.93
C ALA A 120 -6.97 6.78 17.66
N GLY A 121 -6.06 7.62 17.15
CA GLY A 121 -5.73 8.94 17.73
C GLY A 121 -6.54 10.11 17.18
N ILE A 122 -7.43 9.92 16.21
CA ILE A 122 -8.17 10.99 15.53
C ILE A 122 -9.70 10.86 15.71
N ASP A 123 -10.40 11.96 15.46
CA ASP A 123 -11.87 12.03 15.56
C ASP A 123 -12.53 12.61 14.28
N ASP A 124 -13.87 12.70 14.29
CA ASP A 124 -14.66 13.23 13.16
C ASP A 124 -14.34 14.71 12.82
N LYS A 125 -13.76 15.47 13.75
CA LYS A 125 -13.35 16.86 13.47
C LYS A 125 -12.05 16.87 12.68
N ASP A 126 -11.14 15.92 12.98
CA ASP A 126 -9.88 15.78 12.27
C ASP A 126 -10.12 15.43 10.80
N MET A 127 -11.18 14.66 10.47
CA MET A 127 -11.55 14.33 9.09
C MET A 127 -11.75 15.55 8.19
N LYS A 128 -12.08 16.72 8.77
CA LYS A 128 -12.27 17.98 8.04
C LYS A 128 -10.99 18.81 7.90
N ARG A 129 -9.90 18.40 8.54
CA ARG A 129 -8.61 19.08 8.45
C ARG A 129 -8.10 19.05 7.02
N VAL A 130 -7.77 20.21 6.46
CA VAL A 130 -7.15 20.31 5.13
C VAL A 130 -5.72 19.80 5.22
N VAL A 131 -5.38 18.80 4.42
CA VAL A 131 -4.06 18.17 4.36
C VAL A 131 -3.30 18.48 3.07
N ASP A 132 -4.02 18.90 2.01
CA ASP A 132 -3.41 19.28 0.75
C ASP A 132 -4.18 20.44 0.11
N ARG A 133 -3.49 21.55 -0.19
CA ARG A 133 -4.03 22.76 -0.81
C ARG A 133 -3.73 22.87 -2.30
N GLY A 134 -3.05 21.89 -2.86
CA GLY A 134 -2.70 21.85 -4.29
C GLY A 134 -3.88 21.57 -5.22
N TRP A 135 -5.04 21.24 -4.65
CA TRP A 135 -6.26 20.87 -5.38
C TRP A 135 -7.40 21.86 -5.13
N THR A 136 -8.37 21.87 -6.05
CA THR A 136 -9.61 22.65 -5.90
C THR A 136 -10.81 21.71 -6.07
N PRO A 137 -11.63 21.44 -5.04
CA PRO A 137 -11.46 21.92 -3.65
C PRO A 137 -10.22 21.32 -2.96
N PRO A 138 -9.71 21.97 -1.88
CA PRO A 138 -8.60 21.41 -1.09
C PRO A 138 -8.94 20.03 -0.51
N VAL A 139 -7.93 19.15 -0.46
CA VAL A 139 -8.10 17.78 0.06
C VAL A 139 -8.14 17.81 1.58
N THR A 140 -9.18 17.22 2.16
CA THR A 140 -9.25 16.99 3.61
C THR A 140 -8.67 15.64 4.01
N LEU A 141 -8.41 15.44 5.30
CA LEU A 141 -7.92 14.15 5.82
C LEU A 141 -8.87 13.01 5.44
N GLY A 142 -10.17 13.18 5.63
CA GLY A 142 -11.14 12.14 5.26
C GLY A 142 -11.09 11.80 3.76
N VAL A 143 -10.97 12.80 2.89
CA VAL A 143 -10.82 12.58 1.43
C VAL A 143 -9.51 11.86 1.13
N ARG A 144 -8.40 12.22 1.79
CA ARG A 144 -7.10 11.55 1.61
C ARG A 144 -7.19 10.07 2.01
N LEU A 145 -7.76 9.76 3.17
CA LEU A 145 -7.91 8.38 3.64
C LEU A 145 -8.77 7.53 2.70
N VAL A 146 -9.87 8.09 2.20
CA VAL A 146 -10.71 7.41 1.19
C VAL A 146 -9.95 7.21 -0.13
N SER A 147 -9.12 8.17 -0.54
CA SER A 147 -8.29 8.04 -1.75
C SER A 147 -7.28 6.91 -1.63
N VAL A 148 -6.63 6.78 -0.46
CA VAL A 148 -5.69 5.66 -0.19
C VAL A 148 -6.42 4.32 -0.24
N ILE A 149 -7.54 4.20 0.48
CA ILE A 149 -8.35 2.96 0.45
C ILE A 149 -8.78 2.60 -0.97
N ALA A 150 -9.20 3.58 -1.78
CA ALA A 150 -9.63 3.34 -3.14
C ALA A 150 -8.47 2.87 -4.04
N ASP A 151 -7.28 3.42 -3.87
CA ASP A 151 -6.07 3.02 -4.59
C ASP A 151 -5.65 1.60 -4.19
N ASP A 152 -5.53 1.35 -2.90
CA ASP A 152 -5.13 0.05 -2.34
C ASP A 152 -6.08 -1.08 -2.76
N LEU A 153 -7.41 -0.85 -2.69
CA LEU A 153 -8.40 -1.84 -3.12
C LEU A 153 -8.32 -2.16 -4.62
N GLN A 154 -8.03 -1.15 -5.46
CA GLN A 154 -7.84 -1.38 -6.89
C GLN A 154 -6.63 -2.27 -7.14
N HIS A 155 -5.49 -1.98 -6.50
CA HIS A 155 -4.26 -2.74 -6.69
C HIS A 155 -4.31 -4.12 -6.03
N ALA A 156 -4.93 -4.27 -4.88
CA ALA A 156 -5.20 -5.56 -4.25
C ALA A 156 -6.11 -6.44 -5.14
N GLY A 157 -7.15 -5.85 -5.73
CA GLY A 157 -8.02 -6.54 -6.68
C GLY A 157 -7.31 -6.91 -7.98
N GLN A 158 -6.40 -6.07 -8.48
CA GLN A 158 -5.54 -6.40 -9.61
C GLN A 158 -4.60 -7.56 -9.28
N ALA A 159 -4.00 -7.59 -8.10
CA ALA A 159 -3.14 -8.69 -7.66
C ALA A 159 -3.90 -10.02 -7.57
N ALA A 160 -5.12 -10.01 -7.02
CA ALA A 160 -6.00 -11.18 -6.99
C ALA A 160 -6.38 -11.65 -8.41
N TYR A 161 -6.64 -10.71 -9.32
CA TYR A 161 -6.92 -11.02 -10.72
C TYR A 161 -5.72 -11.67 -11.43
N VAL A 162 -4.51 -11.09 -11.24
CA VAL A 162 -3.26 -11.65 -11.78
C VAL A 162 -3.03 -13.06 -11.26
N ARG A 163 -3.21 -13.31 -9.96
CA ARG A 163 -3.14 -14.64 -9.37
C ARG A 163 -4.07 -15.63 -10.08
N GLY A 164 -5.32 -15.23 -10.31
CA GLY A 164 -6.29 -16.05 -11.05
C GLY A 164 -5.90 -16.32 -12.50
N LEU A 165 -5.31 -15.35 -13.21
CA LEU A 165 -4.80 -15.54 -14.58
C LEU A 165 -3.66 -16.55 -14.65
N LEU A 166 -2.81 -16.60 -13.62
CA LEU A 166 -1.69 -17.52 -13.51
C LEU A 166 -2.13 -18.92 -13.05
N GLY A 167 -3.37 -19.10 -12.60
CA GLY A 167 -3.91 -20.38 -12.12
C GLY A 167 -3.35 -20.80 -10.75
N LEU A 168 -2.95 -19.83 -9.92
CA LEU A 168 -2.30 -20.01 -8.62
C LEU A 168 -3.28 -19.93 -7.44
#